data_9db8e1a8b7f81efcafc4b60a52ac28d1
#
_entry.id   9db8e1a8b7f81efcafc4b60a52ac28d1
#
_cell.length_a   1.000
_cell.length_b   1.000
_cell.length_c   1.000
_cell.angle_alpha   90.00
_cell.angle_beta   90.00
_cell.angle_gamma   90.00
#
_symmetry.space_group_name_H-M   'P 1'
#
loop_
_entity.id
_entity.type
_entity.pdbx_description
1 polymer ?
#
loop_
_entity_poly.entity_id
_entity_poly.type
_entity_poly.pdbx_seq_one_letter_code
_entity_poly.pdbx_strand_id
1 'polypeptide(L)'
;SDAFNKGIKMASGTLIGLINADDELLPETSEILKNECKKIDVDIYYGNCYWVDSERNLEYVSKPKHDLSKLLYNMVLIHPSTFVKKKAYEECGLFDVTYKYCMDKELLYRMYKAGKKFDYIDQCLTKFKAGGVSDTHSKAVFKEGSRMALSYGEPQIKVKSIEIIKTVRNQMVNMIKGTRVYRVLKGI
;
A
#
# COMPACT_ATOMS: atom_id res chain seq x y z
N SER A 1 9.36 4.55 -8.43
CA SER A 1 8.83 3.57 -9.42
C SER A 1 9.92 3.02 -10.35
N ASP A 2 10.79 3.85 -10.94
CA ASP A 2 11.84 3.36 -11.85
C ASP A 2 12.82 2.38 -11.18
N ALA A 3 13.27 2.67 -9.95
CA ALA A 3 14.13 1.77 -9.18
C ALA A 3 13.46 0.43 -8.90
N PHE A 4 12.16 0.43 -8.52
CA PHE A 4 11.40 -0.80 -8.33
C PHE A 4 11.25 -1.59 -9.62
N ASN A 5 10.99 -0.93 -10.74
CA ASN A 5 10.91 -1.57 -12.06
C ASN A 5 12.21 -2.27 -12.45
N LYS A 6 13.37 -1.63 -12.17
CA LYS A 6 14.69 -2.25 -12.35
C LYS A 6 14.87 -3.46 -11.46
N GLY A 7 14.52 -3.35 -10.16
CA GLY A 7 14.57 -4.46 -9.21
C GLY A 7 13.71 -5.65 -9.63
N ILE A 8 12.47 -5.42 -10.07
CA ILE A 8 11.57 -6.47 -10.56
C ILE A 8 12.16 -7.19 -11.78
N LYS A 9 12.74 -6.45 -12.73
CA LYS A 9 13.37 -7.03 -13.92
C LYS A 9 14.59 -7.89 -13.58
N MET A 10 15.35 -7.50 -12.57
CA MET A 10 16.54 -8.23 -12.12
C MET A 10 16.21 -9.43 -11.24
N ALA A 11 15.04 -9.43 -10.58
CA ALA A 11 14.65 -10.50 -9.69
C ALA A 11 14.50 -11.83 -10.43
N SER A 12 15.15 -12.89 -9.93
CA SER A 12 15.06 -14.25 -10.45
C SER A 12 13.96 -15.09 -9.76
N GLY A 13 13.48 -14.64 -8.59
CA GLY A 13 12.46 -15.34 -7.82
C GLY A 13 11.08 -15.31 -8.48
N THR A 14 10.24 -16.28 -8.13
CA THR A 14 8.85 -16.36 -8.60
C THR A 14 7.90 -15.44 -7.83
N LEU A 15 8.25 -15.08 -6.61
CA LEU A 15 7.54 -14.13 -5.75
C LEU A 15 8.44 -12.94 -5.45
N ILE A 16 7.93 -11.74 -5.60
CA ILE A 16 8.68 -10.49 -5.46
C ILE A 16 8.05 -9.66 -4.34
N GLY A 17 8.84 -9.33 -3.33
CA GLY A 17 8.55 -8.32 -2.31
C GLY A 17 9.39 -7.08 -2.52
N LEU A 18 8.80 -5.92 -2.33
CA LEU A 18 9.47 -4.62 -2.47
C LEU A 18 9.51 -3.95 -1.11
N ILE A 19 10.69 -3.88 -0.52
CA ILE A 19 10.91 -3.31 0.80
C ILE A 19 11.64 -1.97 0.63
N ASN A 20 11.13 -0.91 1.23
CA ASN A 20 11.81 0.39 1.23
C ASN A 20 13.04 0.33 2.14
N ALA A 21 13.95 1.29 1.99
CA ALA A 21 15.21 1.32 2.72
C ALA A 21 15.06 1.53 4.24
N ASP A 22 13.92 2.04 4.67
CA ASP A 22 13.56 2.30 6.06
C ASP A 22 12.64 1.22 6.66
N ASP A 23 12.15 0.27 5.85
CA ASP A 23 11.32 -0.85 6.29
C ASP A 23 12.17 -2.11 6.51
N GLU A 24 11.67 -3.06 7.28
CA GLU A 24 12.36 -4.31 7.60
C GLU A 24 11.46 -5.51 7.27
N LEU A 25 12.05 -6.53 6.64
CA LEU A 25 11.41 -7.84 6.50
C LEU A 25 11.62 -8.63 7.81
N LEU A 26 10.54 -9.21 8.35
CA LEU A 26 10.69 -10.04 9.55
C LEU A 26 11.40 -11.36 9.24
N PRO A 27 12.21 -11.89 10.16
CA PRO A 27 13.02 -13.11 9.92
C PRO A 27 12.19 -14.31 9.44
N GLU A 28 10.99 -14.48 10.02
CA GLU A 28 10.08 -15.60 9.72
C GLU A 28 9.31 -15.46 8.41
N THR A 29 9.30 -14.28 7.79
CA THR A 29 8.48 -13.98 6.59
C THR A 29 8.80 -14.92 5.42
N SER A 30 10.05 -15.26 5.22
CA SER A 30 10.45 -16.15 4.12
C SER A 30 9.87 -17.57 4.29
N GLU A 31 9.79 -18.06 5.50
CA GLU A 31 9.21 -19.37 5.82
C GLU A 31 7.67 -19.34 5.69
N ILE A 32 7.04 -18.31 6.23
CA ILE A 32 5.59 -18.08 6.09
C ILE A 32 5.22 -18.08 4.60
N LEU A 33 5.90 -17.28 3.78
CA LEU A 33 5.63 -17.18 2.35
C LEU A 33 5.86 -18.50 1.61
N LYS A 34 6.91 -19.27 1.93
CA LYS A 34 7.14 -20.60 1.35
C LYS A 34 5.99 -21.56 1.63
N ASN A 35 5.37 -21.47 2.81
CA ASN A 35 4.24 -22.33 3.18
C ASN A 35 2.96 -21.89 2.47
N GLU A 36 2.66 -20.60 2.42
CA GLU A 36 1.46 -20.04 1.81
C GLU A 36 1.51 -20.05 0.28
N CYS A 37 2.67 -19.86 -0.34
CA CYS A 37 2.84 -19.80 -1.80
C CYS A 37 2.64 -21.14 -2.52
N LYS A 38 2.31 -22.21 -1.81
CA LYS A 38 1.89 -23.48 -2.39
C LYS A 38 0.54 -23.39 -3.11
N LYS A 39 -0.25 -22.36 -2.84
CA LYS A 39 -1.52 -22.10 -3.53
C LYS A 39 -1.26 -21.66 -4.98
N ILE A 40 -1.67 -22.49 -5.94
CA ILE A 40 -1.39 -22.28 -7.37
C ILE A 40 -2.11 -21.05 -7.90
N ASP A 41 -3.33 -20.82 -7.46
CA ASP A 41 -4.27 -19.84 -8.01
C ASP A 41 -4.18 -18.42 -7.41
N VAL A 42 -3.19 -18.14 -6.57
CA VAL A 42 -3.00 -16.83 -5.96
C VAL A 42 -1.89 -16.07 -6.67
N ASP A 43 -2.11 -14.81 -7.01
CA ASP A 43 -1.14 -13.94 -7.68
C ASP A 43 -0.44 -12.98 -6.71
N ILE A 44 -1.16 -12.52 -5.68
CA ILE A 44 -0.69 -11.54 -4.70
C ILE A 44 -0.97 -12.02 -3.28
N TYR A 45 0.06 -12.07 -2.46
CA TYR A 45 -0.05 -12.32 -1.01
C TYR A 45 0.15 -11.02 -0.27
N TYR A 46 -0.62 -10.79 0.79
CA TYR A 46 -0.47 -9.60 1.63
C TYR A 46 -0.77 -9.92 3.09
N GLY A 47 -0.08 -9.24 3.97
CA GLY A 47 -0.20 -9.50 5.41
C GLY A 47 -0.20 -8.24 6.26
N ASN A 48 -0.11 -8.44 7.57
CA ASN A 48 0.00 -7.40 8.57
C ASN A 48 1.43 -6.83 8.61
N CYS A 49 1.61 -5.71 9.28
CA CYS A 49 2.93 -5.21 9.65
C CYS A 49 2.95 -4.71 11.09
N TYR A 50 4.14 -4.65 11.68
CA TYR A 50 4.38 -3.80 12.83
C TYR A 50 4.56 -2.37 12.34
N TRP A 51 3.69 -1.47 12.77
CA TRP A 51 3.81 -0.04 12.51
C TRP A 51 4.64 0.60 13.62
N VAL A 52 5.74 1.22 13.27
CA VAL A 52 6.68 1.83 14.22
C VAL A 52 6.77 3.32 13.96
N ASP A 53 6.44 4.12 14.98
CA ASP A 53 6.63 5.56 15.00
C ASP A 53 7.65 5.89 16.10
N SER A 54 8.92 6.01 15.72
CA SER A 54 10.02 6.25 16.66
C SER A 54 9.94 7.64 17.31
N GLU A 55 9.36 8.65 16.62
CA GLU A 55 9.21 10.01 17.18
C GLU A 55 8.20 10.02 18.33
N ARG A 56 7.19 9.14 18.27
CA ARG A 56 6.12 9.05 19.28
C ARG A 56 6.27 7.87 20.22
N ASN A 57 7.32 7.06 20.04
CA ASN A 57 7.53 5.79 20.76
C ASN A 57 6.28 4.90 20.73
N LEU A 58 5.73 4.70 19.52
CA LEU A 58 4.54 3.88 19.29
C LEU A 58 4.89 2.69 18.38
N GLU A 59 4.47 1.51 18.80
CA GLU A 59 4.51 0.30 17.99
C GLU A 59 3.18 -0.44 18.14
N TYR A 60 2.57 -0.83 17.01
CA TYR A 60 1.34 -1.60 16.99
C TYR A 60 1.19 -2.44 15.72
N VAL A 61 0.38 -3.49 15.80
CA VAL A 61 0.03 -4.28 14.61
C VAL A 61 -0.95 -3.51 13.74
N SER A 62 -0.54 -3.21 12.51
CA SER A 62 -1.40 -2.64 11.48
C SER A 62 -1.92 -3.75 10.58
N LYS A 63 -3.24 -3.82 10.40
CA LYS A 63 -3.90 -4.78 9.53
C LYS A 63 -4.41 -4.12 8.24
N PRO A 64 -4.25 -4.78 7.07
CA PRO A 64 -4.82 -4.30 5.82
C PRO A 64 -6.35 -4.35 5.85
N LYS A 65 -6.97 -3.61 4.94
CA LYS A 65 -8.41 -3.71 4.70
C LYS A 65 -8.65 -4.65 3.52
N HIS A 66 -9.62 -5.54 3.65
CA HIS A 66 -9.83 -6.60 2.66
C HIS A 66 -10.72 -6.19 1.46
N ASP A 67 -11.37 -5.03 1.54
CA ASP A 67 -12.19 -4.52 0.44
C ASP A 67 -11.31 -3.87 -0.65
N LEU A 68 -10.85 -4.70 -1.57
CA LEU A 68 -9.97 -4.30 -2.67
C LEU A 68 -10.64 -3.33 -3.65
N SER A 69 -11.99 -3.27 -3.70
CA SER A 69 -12.70 -2.29 -4.54
C SER A 69 -12.37 -0.85 -4.16
N LYS A 70 -11.95 -0.64 -2.92
CA LYS A 70 -11.53 0.67 -2.39
C LYS A 70 -10.11 1.08 -2.80
N LEU A 71 -9.32 0.21 -3.43
CA LEU A 71 -7.97 0.53 -3.91
C LEU A 71 -7.95 1.76 -4.83
N LEU A 72 -9.01 1.99 -5.60
CA LEU A 72 -9.07 3.17 -6.47
C LEU A 72 -8.90 4.49 -5.69
N TYR A 73 -9.46 4.55 -4.51
CA TYR A 73 -9.46 5.78 -3.70
C TYR A 73 -8.52 5.75 -2.51
N ASN A 74 -8.27 4.57 -1.94
CA ASN A 74 -7.49 4.42 -0.72
C ASN A 74 -6.48 3.29 -0.86
N MET A 75 -5.28 3.47 -0.30
CA MET A 75 -4.40 2.34 -0.09
C MET A 75 -4.97 1.47 1.03
N VAL A 76 -5.48 0.29 0.68
CA VAL A 76 -6.11 -0.66 1.62
C VAL A 76 -5.17 -1.78 2.01
N LEU A 77 -4.11 -1.99 1.25
CA LEU A 77 -3.04 -2.94 1.53
C LEU A 77 -1.84 -2.24 2.16
N ILE A 78 -0.93 -3.01 2.72
CA ILE A 78 0.32 -2.50 3.28
C ILE A 78 1.41 -2.86 2.29
N HIS A 79 1.94 -1.86 1.57
CA HIS A 79 2.86 -2.09 0.46
C HIS A 79 4.07 -2.97 0.83
N PRO A 80 4.84 -2.71 1.92
CA PRO A 80 5.97 -3.57 2.25
C PRO A 80 5.58 -4.98 2.69
N SER A 81 4.33 -5.20 3.13
CA SER A 81 3.79 -6.54 3.42
C SER A 81 2.98 -7.14 2.26
N THR A 82 3.24 -6.68 1.02
CA THR A 82 2.58 -7.18 -0.19
C THR A 82 3.60 -7.81 -1.12
N PHE A 83 3.37 -9.08 -1.47
CA PHE A 83 4.26 -9.90 -2.29
C PHE A 83 3.51 -10.35 -3.54
N VAL A 84 4.10 -10.10 -4.71
CA VAL A 84 3.45 -10.28 -6.01
C VAL A 84 4.20 -11.35 -6.80
N LYS A 85 3.50 -12.31 -7.38
CA LYS A 85 4.12 -13.26 -8.30
C LYS A 85 4.67 -12.55 -9.54
N LYS A 86 5.87 -12.91 -9.97
CA LYS A 86 6.54 -12.33 -11.14
C LYS A 86 5.63 -12.34 -12.37
N LYS A 87 4.91 -13.45 -12.56
CA LYS A 87 3.93 -13.60 -13.63
C LYS A 87 2.85 -12.50 -13.64
N ALA A 88 2.40 -12.03 -12.48
CA ALA A 88 1.41 -10.96 -12.41
C ALA A 88 1.97 -9.62 -12.93
N TYR A 89 3.25 -9.33 -12.71
CA TYR A 89 3.93 -8.18 -13.32
C TYR A 89 4.09 -8.35 -14.84
N GLU A 90 4.36 -9.56 -15.32
CA GLU A 90 4.49 -9.86 -16.76
C GLU A 90 3.15 -9.64 -17.48
N GLU A 91 2.05 -10.05 -16.87
CA GLU A 91 0.71 -9.96 -17.46
C GLU A 91 0.06 -8.56 -17.28
N CYS A 92 0.27 -7.90 -16.17
CA CYS A 92 -0.34 -6.60 -15.87
C CYS A 92 0.58 -5.41 -16.13
N GLY A 93 1.87 -5.64 -16.38
CA GLY A 93 2.89 -4.60 -16.51
C GLY A 93 3.48 -4.14 -15.18
N LEU A 94 4.55 -3.37 -15.29
CA LEU A 94 5.31 -2.83 -14.16
C LEU A 94 4.65 -1.56 -13.58
N PHE A 95 5.31 -0.92 -12.61
CA PHE A 95 4.87 0.39 -12.10
C PHE A 95 4.86 1.44 -13.20
N ASP A 96 3.78 2.20 -13.28
CA ASP A 96 3.71 3.39 -14.13
C ASP A 96 4.57 4.51 -13.51
N VAL A 97 5.64 4.88 -14.23
CA VAL A 97 6.61 5.87 -13.77
C VAL A 97 6.06 7.30 -13.71
N THR A 98 4.89 7.54 -14.28
CA THR A 98 4.20 8.84 -14.20
C THR A 98 3.56 9.07 -12.82
N TYR A 99 3.38 8.02 -12.01
CA TYR A 99 2.95 8.10 -10.62
C TYR A 99 4.15 8.15 -9.67
N LYS A 100 4.19 9.19 -8.85
CA LYS A 100 5.24 9.36 -7.85
C LYS A 100 4.83 8.85 -6.47
N TYR A 101 3.59 9.08 -6.09
CA TYR A 101 3.06 8.79 -4.75
C TYR A 101 2.05 7.65 -4.72
N CYS A 102 1.30 7.45 -5.79
CA CYS A 102 0.24 6.45 -5.88
C CYS A 102 0.61 5.25 -6.78
N MET A 103 1.89 5.06 -7.07
CA MET A 103 2.37 4.02 -7.97
C MET A 103 2.00 2.61 -7.52
N ASP A 104 2.13 2.34 -6.22
CA ASP A 104 1.78 1.08 -5.57
C ASP A 104 0.27 0.81 -5.63
N LYS A 105 -0.51 1.81 -5.29
CA LYS A 105 -1.96 1.76 -5.34
C LYS A 105 -2.48 1.57 -6.78
N GLU A 106 -1.88 2.26 -7.74
CA GLU A 106 -2.24 2.14 -9.16
C GLU A 106 -1.98 0.71 -9.66
N LEU A 107 -0.80 0.19 -9.42
CA LEU A 107 -0.42 -1.15 -9.84
C LEU A 107 -1.34 -2.22 -9.24
N LEU A 108 -1.58 -2.17 -7.92
CA LEU A 108 -2.43 -3.14 -7.24
C LEU A 108 -3.89 -3.02 -7.68
N TYR A 109 -4.38 -1.81 -7.96
CA TYR A 109 -5.72 -1.62 -8.52
C TYR A 109 -5.82 -2.16 -9.94
N ARG A 110 -4.82 -1.97 -10.79
CA ARG A 110 -4.73 -2.51 -12.14
C ARG A 110 -4.73 -4.04 -12.13
N MET A 111 -3.98 -4.66 -11.23
CA MET A 111 -3.98 -6.10 -11.01
C MET A 111 -5.36 -6.60 -10.53
N TYR A 112 -5.99 -5.89 -9.59
CA TYR A 112 -7.35 -6.19 -9.15
C TYR A 112 -8.36 -6.14 -10.31
N LYS A 113 -8.30 -5.10 -11.16
CA LYS A 113 -9.17 -4.96 -12.34
C LYS A 113 -8.91 -6.03 -13.40
N ALA A 114 -7.69 -6.54 -13.49
CA ALA A 114 -7.31 -7.66 -14.35
C ALA A 114 -7.75 -9.03 -13.78
N GLY A 115 -8.45 -9.07 -12.65
CA GLY A 115 -8.94 -10.30 -12.04
C GLY A 115 -7.88 -11.13 -11.32
N LYS A 116 -6.72 -10.50 -10.96
CA LYS A 116 -5.70 -11.18 -10.18
C LYS A 116 -6.22 -11.55 -8.80
N LYS A 117 -5.79 -12.70 -8.31
CA LYS A 117 -6.25 -13.25 -7.03
C LYS A 117 -5.33 -12.82 -5.89
N PHE A 118 -5.93 -12.22 -4.88
CA PHE A 118 -5.27 -11.76 -3.66
C PHE A 118 -5.59 -12.71 -2.51
N ASP A 119 -4.59 -13.06 -1.72
CA ASP A 119 -4.73 -13.89 -0.53
C ASP A 119 -4.13 -13.21 0.70
N TYR A 120 -4.87 -13.22 1.79
CA TYR A 120 -4.47 -12.58 3.04
C TYR A 120 -3.82 -13.58 3.98
N ILE A 121 -2.69 -13.19 4.53
CA ILE A 121 -1.94 -13.90 5.55
C ILE A 121 -2.11 -13.14 6.88
N ASP A 122 -2.83 -13.70 7.84
CA ASP A 122 -3.05 -13.04 9.15
C ASP A 122 -1.81 -13.16 10.07
N GLN A 123 -0.66 -12.73 9.53
CA GLN A 123 0.62 -12.64 10.25
C GLN A 123 1.32 -11.35 9.89
N CYS A 124 2.16 -10.82 10.80
CA CYS A 124 3.04 -9.71 10.48
C CYS A 124 4.19 -10.22 9.60
N LEU A 125 4.40 -9.57 8.46
CA LEU A 125 5.43 -9.92 7.51
C LEU A 125 6.58 -8.91 7.50
N THR A 126 6.29 -7.67 7.89
CA THR A 126 7.28 -6.58 7.87
C THR A 126 7.14 -5.67 9.08
N LYS A 127 8.17 -4.88 9.30
CA LYS A 127 8.18 -3.73 10.20
C LYS A 127 8.21 -2.46 9.34
N PHE A 128 7.17 -1.64 9.44
CA PHE A 128 6.98 -0.41 8.66
C PHE A 128 7.26 0.82 9.51
N LYS A 129 8.16 1.69 9.07
CA LYS A 129 8.46 2.94 9.76
C LYS A 129 7.54 4.07 9.31
N ALA A 130 6.93 4.75 10.28
CA ALA A 130 6.11 5.94 10.05
C ALA A 130 6.97 7.14 9.60
N GLY A 131 6.35 8.12 8.93
CA GLY A 131 7.02 9.36 8.52
C GLY A 131 7.53 9.36 7.08
N GLY A 132 7.11 8.39 6.27
CA GLY A 132 7.47 8.30 4.86
C GLY A 132 6.97 9.49 4.01
N VAL A 133 7.40 9.52 2.76
CA VAL A 133 7.14 10.62 1.81
C VAL A 133 5.65 10.89 1.61
N SER A 134 4.80 9.85 1.68
CA SER A 134 3.35 9.99 1.53
C SER A 134 2.69 10.76 2.67
N ASP A 135 3.24 10.69 3.88
CA ASP A 135 2.71 11.40 5.05
C ASP A 135 2.99 12.91 4.98
N THR A 136 4.13 13.29 4.41
CA THR A 136 4.58 14.68 4.29
C THR A 136 3.98 15.41 3.09
N HIS A 137 3.58 14.69 2.04
CA HIS A 137 3.11 15.24 0.76
C HIS A 137 1.63 14.96 0.48
N SER A 138 0.77 14.96 1.51
CA SER A 138 -0.64 14.54 1.41
C SER A 138 -1.44 15.22 0.28
N LYS A 139 -1.24 16.52 0.01
CA LYS A 139 -1.90 17.22 -1.11
C LYS A 139 -1.52 16.64 -2.47
N ALA A 140 -0.24 16.35 -2.68
CA ALA A 140 0.24 15.74 -3.92
C ALA A 140 -0.28 14.32 -4.10
N VAL A 141 -0.32 13.52 -3.01
CA VAL A 141 -0.93 12.18 -2.96
C VAL A 141 -2.41 12.24 -3.36
N PHE A 142 -3.19 13.21 -2.82
CA PHE A 142 -4.61 13.33 -3.16
C PHE A 142 -4.81 13.72 -4.63
N LYS A 143 -4.04 14.69 -5.13
CA LYS A 143 -4.10 15.12 -6.54
C LYS A 143 -3.74 13.96 -7.49
N GLU A 144 -2.72 13.21 -7.17
CA GLU A 144 -2.31 12.07 -7.99
C GLU A 144 -3.34 10.92 -7.91
N GLY A 145 -3.92 10.67 -6.73
CA GLY A 145 -5.04 9.75 -6.55
C GLY A 145 -6.29 10.15 -7.34
N SER A 146 -6.58 11.46 -7.44
CA SER A 146 -7.67 11.99 -8.28
C SER A 146 -7.38 11.76 -9.75
N ARG A 147 -6.15 12.01 -10.24
CA ARG A 147 -5.73 11.69 -11.60
C ARG A 147 -5.93 10.22 -11.92
N MET A 148 -5.54 9.35 -11.01
CA MET A 148 -5.73 7.90 -11.15
C MET A 148 -7.23 7.55 -11.27
N ALA A 149 -8.09 8.07 -10.40
CA ALA A 149 -9.52 7.77 -10.45
C ALA A 149 -10.16 8.24 -11.77
N LEU A 150 -9.77 9.42 -12.28
CA LEU A 150 -10.21 9.93 -13.57
C LEU A 150 -9.76 9.05 -14.74
N SER A 151 -8.52 8.54 -14.72
CA SER A 151 -8.01 7.65 -15.78
C SER A 151 -8.75 6.30 -15.83
N TYR A 152 -9.36 5.90 -14.74
CA TYR A 152 -10.23 4.72 -14.67
C TYR A 152 -11.73 5.03 -14.91
N GLY A 153 -12.05 6.22 -15.42
CA GLY A 153 -13.41 6.59 -15.87
C GLY A 153 -14.34 7.08 -14.76
N GLU A 154 -13.84 7.40 -13.57
CA GLU A 154 -14.69 7.94 -12.51
C GLU A 154 -15.16 9.36 -12.82
N PRO A 155 -16.43 9.71 -12.53
CA PRO A 155 -16.97 11.04 -12.80
C PRO A 155 -16.20 12.15 -12.07
N GLN A 156 -15.87 13.23 -12.78
CA GLN A 156 -15.08 14.33 -12.25
C GLN A 156 -15.67 14.94 -10.97
N ILE A 157 -17.00 15.07 -10.90
CA ILE A 157 -17.70 15.60 -9.70
C ILE A 157 -17.42 14.70 -8.50
N LYS A 158 -17.57 13.38 -8.64
CA LYS A 158 -17.30 12.40 -7.58
C LYS A 158 -15.85 12.47 -7.12
N VAL A 159 -14.91 12.50 -8.06
CA VAL A 159 -13.46 12.55 -7.76
C VAL A 159 -13.11 13.83 -7.00
N LYS A 160 -13.59 14.99 -7.45
CA LYS A 160 -13.37 16.27 -6.76
C LYS A 160 -13.98 16.29 -5.37
N SER A 161 -15.20 15.78 -5.20
CA SER A 161 -15.85 15.70 -3.88
C SER A 161 -15.02 14.87 -2.90
N ILE A 162 -14.53 13.71 -3.34
CA ILE A 162 -13.68 12.83 -2.51
C ILE A 162 -12.35 13.53 -2.17
N GLU A 163 -11.73 14.23 -3.11
CA GLU A 163 -10.49 14.97 -2.88
C GLU A 163 -10.66 16.06 -1.82
N ILE A 164 -11.76 16.82 -1.91
CA ILE A 164 -12.10 17.86 -0.92
C ILE A 164 -12.29 17.23 0.46
N ILE A 165 -13.09 16.17 0.56
CA ILE A 165 -13.36 15.46 1.83
C ILE A 165 -12.05 14.97 2.45
N LYS A 166 -11.16 14.36 1.66
CA LYS A 166 -9.86 13.89 2.13
C LYS A 166 -8.97 15.03 2.61
N THR A 167 -8.98 16.15 1.87
CA THR A 167 -8.18 17.34 2.23
C THR A 167 -8.64 17.93 3.55
N VAL A 168 -9.95 18.15 3.70
CA VAL A 168 -10.54 18.67 4.93
C VAL A 168 -10.27 17.75 6.11
N ARG A 169 -10.53 16.44 5.93
CA ARG A 169 -10.25 15.44 6.97
C ARG A 169 -8.78 15.43 7.39
N ASN A 170 -7.86 15.52 6.43
CA ASN A 170 -6.43 15.56 6.72
C ASN A 170 -6.03 16.83 7.50
N GLN A 171 -6.60 17.97 7.15
CA GLN A 171 -6.39 19.22 7.91
C GLN A 171 -6.90 19.08 9.34
N MET A 172 -8.12 18.55 9.54
CA MET A 172 -8.67 18.30 10.88
C MET A 172 -7.80 17.35 11.70
N VAL A 173 -7.35 16.24 11.10
CA VAL A 173 -6.45 15.30 11.76
C VAL A 173 -5.13 15.97 12.17
N ASN A 174 -4.57 16.80 11.29
CA ASN A 174 -3.32 17.52 11.60
C ASN A 174 -3.50 18.55 12.73
N MET A 175 -4.66 19.17 12.87
CA MET A 175 -4.97 20.09 13.98
C MET A 175 -5.01 19.39 15.35
N ILE A 176 -5.48 18.14 15.39
CA ILE A 176 -5.58 17.36 16.65
C ILE A 176 -4.39 16.41 16.85
N LYS A 177 -3.49 16.31 15.88
CA LYS A 177 -2.31 15.43 15.91
C LYS A 177 -1.42 15.84 17.10
N GLY A 178 -1.13 14.89 18.00
CA GLY A 178 -0.40 15.14 19.24
C GLY A 178 -1.27 15.40 20.48
N THR A 179 -2.58 15.60 20.33
CA THR A 179 -3.50 15.75 21.45
C THR A 179 -3.98 14.42 22.02
N ARG A 180 -4.50 14.43 23.26
CA ARG A 180 -5.14 13.24 23.88
C ARG A 180 -6.32 12.72 23.03
N VAL A 181 -7.06 13.63 22.37
CA VAL A 181 -8.19 13.30 21.48
C VAL A 181 -7.72 12.45 20.31
N TYR A 182 -6.59 12.77 19.70
CA TYR A 182 -6.03 11.97 18.59
C TYR A 182 -5.71 10.53 19.01
N ARG A 183 -5.11 10.33 20.20
CA ARG A 183 -4.78 9.00 20.73
C ARG A 183 -6.04 8.16 20.93
N VAL A 184 -7.07 8.72 21.57
CA VAL A 184 -8.35 8.03 21.78
C VAL A 184 -9.01 7.64 20.45
N LEU A 185 -9.01 8.53 19.45
CA LEU A 185 -9.58 8.24 18.13
C LEU A 185 -8.82 7.17 17.34
N LYS A 186 -7.53 6.98 17.64
CA LYS A 186 -6.69 5.94 17.02
C LYS A 186 -6.67 4.63 17.82
N GLY A 187 -7.20 4.61 19.04
CA GLY A 187 -7.17 3.45 19.92
C GLY A 187 -5.77 3.15 20.48
N ILE A 188 -4.94 4.19 20.63
CA ILE A 188 -3.55 4.13 21.11
C ILE A 188 -3.31 5.06 22.29
#